data_5d14e20a19cdb0bf4cf3296b85667af0
#
_entry.id   5d14e20a19cdb0bf4cf3296b85667af0
#
_cell.length_a   1.000
_cell.length_b   1.000
_cell.length_c   1.000
_cell.angle_alpha   90.00
_cell.angle_beta   90.00
_cell.angle_gamma   90.00
#
_symmetry.space_group_name_H-M   'P 1'
#
loop_
_entity.id
_entity.type
_entity.pdbx_description
1 polymer ?
#
loop_
_entity_poly.entity_id
_entity_poly.type
_entity_poly.pdbx_seq_one_letter_code
_entity_poly.pdbx_strand_id
1 'polypeptide(L)'
;MKLNNIVYSFSEFASQMAKLRNEKHFDYLVTIIGEDFGEEGLGCIYILENTDSHERISVKTIAEQKGDSYVIWSISTLYKCAGMLEREVFDFYGIKFLGNPDMRRLYLRNDFKGYPFRKDF
;
A
#
# COMPACT_ATOMS: atom_id res chain seq x y z
N MET A 1 6.29 2.28 21.51
CA MET A 1 7.33 1.69 20.64
C MET A 1 7.59 2.62 19.45
N LYS A 2 8.84 2.90 19.17
CA LYS A 2 9.19 3.77 18.04
C LYS A 2 9.37 2.92 16.78
N LEU A 3 8.63 3.24 15.72
CA LEU A 3 8.76 2.55 14.44
C LEU A 3 9.91 3.14 13.64
N ASN A 4 10.71 2.26 13.02
CA ASN A 4 11.69 2.69 12.02
C ASN A 4 10.93 2.98 10.73
N ASN A 5 11.10 4.21 10.22
CA ASN A 5 10.41 4.66 9.02
C ASN A 5 11.31 4.50 7.81
N ILE A 6 10.84 3.78 6.82
CA ILE A 6 11.57 3.52 5.57
C ILE A 6 10.74 4.12 4.44
N VAL A 7 11.42 4.75 3.47
CA VAL A 7 10.76 5.30 2.28
C VAL A 7 11.35 4.63 1.05
N TYR A 8 10.52 4.01 0.25
CA TYR A 8 10.91 3.41 -1.02
C TYR A 8 10.24 4.14 -2.18
N SER A 9 10.97 4.34 -3.27
CA SER A 9 10.39 4.87 -4.49
C SER A 9 9.53 3.82 -5.18
N PHE A 10 8.69 4.26 -6.11
CA PHE A 10 7.86 3.34 -6.89
C PHE A 10 8.70 2.25 -7.57
N SER A 11 9.83 2.63 -8.15
CA SER A 11 10.65 1.69 -8.94
C SER A 11 11.34 0.61 -8.10
N GLU A 12 11.63 0.91 -6.83
CA GLU A 12 12.33 -0.03 -5.95
C GLU A 12 11.40 -0.76 -4.97
N PHE A 13 10.15 -0.32 -4.88
CA PHE A 13 9.23 -0.79 -3.85
C PHE A 13 9.06 -2.32 -3.84
N ALA A 14 8.74 -2.90 -5.01
CA ALA A 14 8.45 -4.33 -5.08
C ALA A 14 9.65 -5.19 -4.68
N SER A 15 10.85 -4.85 -5.18
CA SER A 15 12.06 -5.61 -4.88
C SER A 15 12.49 -5.45 -3.43
N GLN A 16 12.36 -4.24 -2.87
CA GLN A 16 12.74 -4.00 -1.48
C GLN A 16 11.75 -4.65 -0.51
N MET A 17 10.45 -4.66 -0.84
CA MET A 17 9.47 -5.37 -0.01
C MET A 17 9.72 -6.87 -0.01
N ALA A 18 10.10 -7.43 -1.16
CA ALA A 18 10.47 -8.84 -1.25
C ALA A 18 11.68 -9.16 -0.37
N LYS A 19 12.68 -8.28 -0.33
CA LYS A 19 13.85 -8.45 0.56
C LYS A 19 13.47 -8.40 2.03
N LEU A 20 12.61 -7.46 2.41
CA LEU A 20 12.13 -7.37 3.80
C LEU A 20 11.42 -8.66 4.21
N ARG A 21 10.59 -9.22 3.32
CA ARG A 21 9.86 -10.45 3.60
C ARG A 21 10.77 -11.67 3.67
N ASN A 22 11.65 -11.83 2.69
CA ASN A 22 12.40 -13.07 2.48
C ASN A 22 13.76 -13.09 3.18
N GLU A 23 14.42 -11.93 3.32
CA GLU A 23 15.77 -11.86 3.89
C GLU A 23 15.79 -11.30 5.31
N LYS A 24 14.89 -10.36 5.63
CA LYS A 24 14.84 -9.71 6.94
C LYS A 24 13.74 -10.25 7.84
N HIS A 25 12.97 -11.18 7.34
CA HIS A 25 11.95 -11.92 8.08
C HIS A 25 10.80 -11.04 8.62
N PHE A 26 10.46 -9.97 7.88
CA PHE A 26 9.24 -9.21 8.17
C PHE A 26 8.08 -9.94 7.51
N ASP A 27 7.62 -10.98 8.18
CA ASP A 27 6.73 -11.99 7.64
C ASP A 27 5.25 -11.68 7.85
N TYR A 28 4.93 -10.61 8.56
CA TYR A 28 3.54 -10.24 8.84
C TYR A 28 3.25 -8.82 8.42
N LEU A 29 2.23 -8.67 7.57
CA LEU A 29 1.70 -7.37 7.18
C LEU A 29 0.60 -7.00 8.15
N VAL A 30 0.84 -6.01 9.01
CA VAL A 30 -0.13 -5.58 10.01
C VAL A 30 -1.27 -4.82 9.34
N THR A 31 -0.95 -3.85 8.50
CA THR A 31 -1.95 -3.06 7.77
C THR A 31 -1.32 -2.28 6.64
N ILE A 32 -2.17 -1.79 5.75
CA ILE A 32 -1.81 -0.82 4.71
C ILE A 32 -2.68 0.40 4.94
N ILE A 33 -2.04 1.55 5.10
CA ILE A 33 -2.72 2.82 5.32
C ILE A 33 -2.55 3.68 4.08
N GLY A 34 -3.66 3.99 3.38
CA GLY A 34 -3.63 4.96 2.29
C GLY A 34 -3.58 6.36 2.85
N GLU A 35 -2.96 7.28 2.13
CA GLU A 35 -2.92 8.67 2.55
C GLU A 35 -2.74 9.60 1.36
N ASP A 36 -3.36 10.77 1.47
CA ASP A 36 -3.15 11.87 0.52
C ASP A 36 -2.12 12.80 1.16
N PHE A 37 -0.89 12.77 0.62
CA PHE A 37 0.22 13.57 1.13
C PHE A 37 0.26 14.98 0.53
N GLY A 38 -0.82 15.42 -0.11
CA GLY A 38 -0.89 16.75 -0.71
C GLY A 38 0.01 16.86 -1.94
N GLU A 39 0.99 17.76 -1.88
CA GLU A 39 1.88 18.01 -3.03
C GLU A 39 2.74 16.79 -3.40
N GLU A 40 3.06 15.94 -2.44
CA GLU A 40 3.80 14.71 -2.73
C GLU A 40 2.96 13.71 -3.52
N GLY A 41 1.63 13.79 -3.43
CA GLY A 41 0.71 12.90 -4.11
C GLY A 41 0.06 11.88 -3.19
N LEU A 42 -0.56 10.88 -3.76
CA LEU A 42 -1.18 9.79 -3.03
C LEU A 42 -0.15 8.70 -2.74
N GLY A 43 -0.31 8.02 -1.63
CA GLY A 43 0.59 6.94 -1.31
C GLY A 43 0.08 6.05 -0.21
N CYS A 44 0.94 5.15 0.24
CA CYS A 44 0.61 4.19 1.28
C CYS A 44 1.72 4.09 2.31
N ILE A 45 1.31 3.75 3.52
CA ILE A 45 2.22 3.37 4.60
C ILE A 45 1.87 1.93 4.96
N TYR A 46 2.88 1.07 4.92
CA TYR A 46 2.76 -0.34 5.23
C TYR A 46 3.39 -0.59 6.59
N ILE A 47 2.66 -1.23 7.49
CA ILE A 47 3.20 -1.61 8.80
C ILE A 47 3.52 -3.10 8.73
N LEU A 48 4.80 -3.44 8.91
CA LEU A 48 5.29 -4.81 8.86
C LEU A 48 5.83 -5.21 10.22
N GLU A 49 5.70 -6.49 10.55
CA GLU A 49 6.23 -7.05 11.79
C GLU A 49 7.06 -8.30 11.52
N ASN A 50 8.18 -8.38 12.22
CA ASN A 50 8.92 -9.63 12.35
C ASN A 50 8.31 -10.38 13.53
N THR A 51 7.63 -11.50 13.26
CA THR A 51 6.91 -12.20 14.33
C THR A 51 7.80 -12.87 15.35
N ASP A 52 9.08 -13.12 15.03
CA ASP A 52 10.02 -13.70 15.98
C ASP A 52 10.53 -12.67 16.98
N SER A 53 10.92 -11.49 16.50
CA SER A 53 11.48 -10.45 17.36
C SER A 53 10.45 -9.44 17.85
N HIS A 54 9.26 -9.43 17.24
CA HIS A 54 8.19 -8.44 17.45
C HIS A 54 8.60 -7.02 17.04
N GLU A 55 9.66 -6.88 16.27
CA GLU A 55 10.05 -5.60 15.69
C GLU A 55 9.05 -5.19 14.62
N ARG A 56 8.64 -3.92 14.64
CA ARG A 56 7.77 -3.35 13.61
C ARG A 56 8.48 -2.23 12.88
N ILE A 57 8.21 -2.14 11.60
CA ILE A 57 8.70 -1.05 10.75
C ILE A 57 7.54 -0.48 9.95
N SER A 58 7.68 0.77 9.53
CA SER A 58 6.75 1.37 8.58
C SER A 58 7.49 1.64 7.28
N VAL A 59 6.82 1.33 6.17
CA VAL A 59 7.35 1.57 4.82
C VAL A 59 6.38 2.51 4.12
N LYS A 60 6.87 3.67 3.71
CA LYS A 60 6.09 4.64 2.94
C LYS A 60 6.50 4.55 1.47
N THR A 61 5.53 4.56 0.59
CA THR A 61 5.78 4.71 -0.84
C THR A 61 4.74 5.63 -1.44
N ILE A 62 5.16 6.45 -2.41
CA ILE A 62 4.28 7.36 -3.13
C ILE A 62 3.89 6.69 -4.44
N ALA A 63 2.60 6.73 -4.76
CA ALA A 63 2.09 6.17 -6.00
C ALA A 63 2.63 6.94 -7.20
N GLU A 64 2.95 6.20 -8.25
CA GLU A 64 3.32 6.85 -9.52
C GLU A 64 2.06 7.27 -10.23
N GLN A 65 2.04 8.50 -10.72
CA GLN A 65 0.92 9.00 -11.50
C GLN A 65 1.14 8.67 -12.96
N LYS A 66 0.22 7.94 -13.56
CA LYS A 66 0.21 7.60 -14.98
C LYS A 66 -1.06 8.13 -15.59
N GLY A 67 -0.98 9.30 -16.22
CA GLY A 67 -2.15 10.01 -16.70
C GLY A 67 -3.04 10.39 -15.51
N ASP A 68 -4.29 9.94 -15.52
CA ASP A 68 -5.23 10.19 -14.43
C ASP A 68 -5.19 9.11 -13.35
N SER A 69 -4.34 8.09 -13.51
CA SER A 69 -4.26 6.96 -12.59
C SER A 69 -3.07 7.08 -11.66
N TYR A 70 -3.25 6.58 -10.44
CA TYR A 70 -2.18 6.45 -9.45
C TYR A 70 -1.95 4.96 -9.22
N VAL A 71 -0.70 4.52 -9.31
CA VAL A 71 -0.39 3.09 -9.25
C VAL A 71 0.73 2.80 -8.26
N ILE A 72 0.62 1.64 -7.61
CA ILE A 72 1.66 1.05 -6.75
C ILE A 72 1.72 -0.43 -7.12
N TRP A 73 2.88 -1.05 -7.02
CA TRP A 73 2.97 -2.50 -7.20
C TRP A 73 2.29 -3.23 -6.06
N SER A 74 1.49 -4.24 -6.40
CA SER A 74 0.84 -5.09 -5.40
C SER A 74 1.87 -5.95 -4.68
N ILE A 75 1.64 -6.17 -3.37
CA ILE A 75 2.42 -7.13 -2.59
C ILE A 75 1.56 -8.34 -2.18
N SER A 76 0.49 -8.59 -2.91
CA SER A 76 -0.41 -9.71 -2.61
C SER A 76 0.24 -11.07 -2.75
N THR A 77 1.32 -11.18 -3.53
CA THR A 77 2.10 -12.41 -3.62
C THR A 77 3.03 -12.62 -2.44
N LEU A 78 3.35 -11.56 -1.70
CA LEU A 78 4.23 -11.63 -0.53
C LEU A 78 3.44 -11.85 0.76
N TYR A 79 2.24 -11.28 0.86
CA TYR A 79 1.41 -11.34 2.06
C TYR A 79 -0.02 -11.67 1.67
N LYS A 80 -0.59 -12.72 2.26
CA LYS A 80 -1.93 -13.19 1.89
C LYS A 80 -3.02 -12.15 2.13
N CYS A 81 -2.90 -11.38 3.21
CA CYS A 81 -3.92 -10.39 3.54
C CYS A 81 -3.83 -9.10 2.72
N ALA A 82 -2.76 -8.93 1.94
CA ALA A 82 -2.52 -7.67 1.23
C ALA A 82 -3.59 -7.38 0.20
N GLY A 83 -4.09 -8.41 -0.49
CA GLY A 83 -5.09 -8.21 -1.53
C GLY A 83 -6.32 -7.44 -1.05
N MET A 84 -6.87 -7.82 0.10
CA MET A 84 -8.02 -7.15 0.68
C MET A 84 -7.69 -5.74 1.14
N LEU A 85 -6.54 -5.56 1.79
CA LEU A 85 -6.11 -4.24 2.27
C LEU A 85 -5.84 -3.28 1.10
N GLU A 86 -5.29 -3.80 0.00
CA GLU A 86 -5.06 -3.00 -1.21
C GLU A 86 -6.39 -2.54 -1.82
N ARG A 87 -7.39 -3.42 -1.86
CA ARG A 87 -8.71 -3.05 -2.35
C ARG A 87 -9.37 -1.95 -1.52
N GLU A 88 -9.17 -1.97 -0.21
CA GLU A 88 -9.68 -0.92 0.67
C GLU A 88 -9.06 0.43 0.33
N VAL A 89 -7.75 0.47 0.12
CA VAL A 89 -7.06 1.69 -0.30
C VAL A 89 -7.54 2.15 -1.67
N PHE A 90 -7.70 1.23 -2.62
CA PHE A 90 -8.23 1.54 -3.93
C PHE A 90 -9.63 2.17 -3.82
N ASP A 91 -10.48 1.60 -2.99
CA ASP A 91 -11.86 2.04 -2.84
C ASP A 91 -11.96 3.51 -2.39
N PHE A 92 -11.13 3.92 -1.45
CA PHE A 92 -11.23 5.25 -0.85
C PHE A 92 -10.26 6.28 -1.43
N TYR A 93 -9.13 5.84 -1.99
CA TYR A 93 -8.10 6.74 -2.53
C TYR A 93 -7.90 6.64 -4.04
N GLY A 94 -8.34 5.54 -4.64
CA GLY A 94 -8.18 5.34 -6.07
C GLY A 94 -6.79 4.95 -6.52
N ILE A 95 -5.97 4.41 -5.61
CA ILE A 95 -4.67 3.88 -5.97
C ILE A 95 -4.86 2.46 -6.50
N LYS A 96 -4.42 2.21 -7.73
CA LYS A 96 -4.50 0.88 -8.34
C LYS A 96 -3.23 0.09 -7.99
N PHE A 97 -3.41 -1.15 -7.59
CA PHE A 97 -2.30 -2.02 -7.22
C PHE A 97 -2.02 -3.00 -8.35
N LEU A 98 -0.93 -2.74 -9.07
CA LEU A 98 -0.54 -3.53 -10.23
C LEU A 98 -0.17 -4.95 -9.79
N GLY A 99 -0.82 -5.95 -10.39
CA GLY A 99 -0.60 -7.34 -10.04
C GLY A 99 -1.62 -7.92 -9.06
N ASN A 100 -2.46 -7.08 -8.46
CA ASN A 100 -3.56 -7.59 -7.65
C ASN A 100 -4.65 -8.08 -8.59
N PRO A 101 -5.08 -9.36 -8.49
CA PRO A 101 -6.04 -9.92 -9.44
C PRO A 101 -7.47 -9.40 -9.26
N ASP A 102 -7.77 -8.69 -8.18
CA ASP A 102 -9.15 -8.32 -7.86
C ASP A 102 -9.25 -6.85 -7.43
N MET A 103 -9.04 -5.92 -8.40
CA MET A 103 -9.12 -4.48 -8.16
C MET A 103 -10.54 -3.96 -8.39
N ARG A 104 -11.49 -4.43 -7.57
CA ARG A 104 -12.88 -3.97 -7.57
C ARG A 104 -13.17 -3.15 -6.32
N ARG A 105 -14.22 -2.32 -6.39
CA ARG A 105 -14.74 -1.65 -5.21
C ARG A 105 -15.08 -2.68 -4.13
N LEU A 106 -14.81 -2.36 -2.89
CA LEU A 106 -15.03 -3.25 -1.75
C LEU A 106 -16.24 -2.80 -0.91
N TYR A 107 -16.23 -1.57 -0.43
CA TYR A 107 -17.30 -1.03 0.39
C TYR A 107 -18.25 -0.13 -0.38
N LEU A 108 -17.73 0.62 -1.35
CA LEU A 108 -18.53 1.54 -2.15
C LEU A 108 -19.11 0.80 -3.36
N ARG A 109 -20.25 1.28 -3.83
CA ARG A 109 -20.85 0.73 -5.04
C ARG A 109 -19.96 1.01 -6.25
N ASN A 110 -20.00 0.10 -7.23
CA ASN A 110 -19.18 0.24 -8.45
C ASN A 110 -19.50 1.53 -9.21
N ASP A 111 -20.70 2.07 -9.07
CA ASP A 111 -21.11 3.32 -9.71
C ASP A 111 -20.87 4.55 -8.86
N PHE A 112 -20.30 4.39 -7.66
CA PHE A 112 -19.91 5.52 -6.82
C PHE A 112 -18.79 6.28 -7.51
N LYS A 113 -18.97 7.58 -7.62
CA LYS A 113 -17.98 8.44 -8.32
C LYS A 113 -17.05 9.09 -7.33
N GLY A 114 -15.76 9.00 -7.64
CA GLY A 114 -14.72 9.63 -6.84
C GLY A 114 -14.20 8.76 -5.71
N TYR A 115 -13.28 9.33 -4.96
CA TYR A 115 -12.56 8.63 -3.90
C TYR A 115 -12.59 9.51 -2.66
N PRO A 116 -13.45 9.16 -1.68
CA PRO A 116 -13.84 10.10 -0.61
C PRO A 116 -12.72 10.48 0.35
N PHE A 117 -11.63 9.70 0.43
CA PHE A 117 -10.55 10.03 1.36
C PHE A 117 -9.48 10.93 0.76
N ARG A 118 -9.60 11.31 -0.51
CA ARG A 118 -8.72 12.32 -1.10
C ARG A 118 -9.08 13.71 -0.61
N LYS A 119 -8.07 14.57 -0.46
CA LYS A 119 -8.28 15.95 0.01
C LYS A 119 -9.13 16.79 -0.96
N ASP A 120 -9.10 16.44 -2.23
CA ASP A 120 -9.84 17.15 -3.27
C ASP A 120 -11.23 16.57 -3.57
N PHE A 121 -11.67 15.64 -2.76
CA PHE A 121 -13.00 15.03 -2.94
C PHE A 121 -14.14 16.02 -2.69
#